data_bc9ef8b44bdddd23b792712bbd71a32d
#
_entry.id   bc9ef8b44bdddd23b792712bbd71a32d
#
_cell.length_a   1.000
_cell.length_b   1.000
_cell.length_c   1.000
_cell.angle_alpha   90.00
_cell.angle_beta   90.00
_cell.angle_gamma   90.00
#
_symmetry.space_group_name_H-M   'P 1'
#
loop_
_entity.id
_entity.type
_entity.pdbx_description
1 polymer ?
#
loop_
_entity_poly.entity_id
_entity_poly.type
_entity_poly.pdbx_seq_one_letter_code
_entity_poly.pdbx_strand_id
1 'polypeptide(L)'
;MSEELRFGMFVPVQFLPFPVAVEQCQFVETLGYDSLWLGDHFQNPVRVHDPMFEAWTLLAALAARTTRIRLGILVSSFIARNPALVAKQALTVEHISNGRLELGLGAGERATDHTMTGVEVWQPSERVARFREAVAIVDHMLRYEITTFEGRYYQVRDAVMRPPSLQQPRPPLTIGASGAATMKIAAQYADSWNTLDISMAEWRAGKQLPALDALEAAQGQHAKLDEYCVKVGRQPHAIRRSLLAGYRVEAPSDSIDAFYEYVERYRAIGFTEFIFYWLPDEYRSLVASRLRTFDQRMVERVATEALPTLR
;
A
#
# COMPACT_ATOMS: atom_id res chain seq x y z
N MET A 1 26.02 -4.62 2.22
CA MET A 1 25.21 -5.50 1.35
C MET A 1 24.18 -4.59 0.72
N SER A 2 24.09 -4.54 -0.62
CA SER A 2 23.00 -3.81 -1.29
C SER A 2 21.68 -4.46 -0.87
N GLU A 3 20.76 -3.68 -0.33
CA GLU A 3 19.40 -4.18 -0.06
C GLU A 3 18.77 -4.58 -1.40
N GLU A 4 18.17 -5.78 -1.44
CA GLU A 4 17.51 -6.33 -2.62
C GLU A 4 16.32 -5.45 -2.98
N LEU A 5 16.28 -4.98 -4.23
CA LEU A 5 15.17 -4.16 -4.72
C LEU A 5 13.92 -5.02 -4.94
N ARG A 6 12.77 -4.46 -4.63
CA ARG A 6 11.45 -5.07 -4.83
C ARG A 6 10.60 -4.25 -5.79
N PHE A 7 9.87 -4.93 -6.64
CA PHE A 7 9.03 -4.33 -7.67
C PHE A 7 7.62 -4.91 -7.60
N GLY A 8 6.66 -4.04 -7.31
CA GLY A 8 5.24 -4.39 -7.21
C GLY A 8 4.38 -3.70 -8.25
N MET A 9 3.18 -4.25 -8.46
CA MET A 9 2.16 -3.64 -9.28
C MET A 9 0.94 -3.29 -8.43
N PHE A 10 0.46 -2.05 -8.58
CA PHE A 10 -0.85 -1.64 -8.09
C PHE A 10 -1.85 -1.78 -9.24
N VAL A 11 -2.79 -2.70 -9.08
CA VAL A 11 -3.85 -2.95 -10.06
C VAL A 11 -5.11 -2.21 -9.62
N PRO A 12 -5.54 -1.17 -10.34
CA PRO A 12 -6.78 -0.45 -10.05
C PRO A 12 -8.00 -1.28 -10.41
N VAL A 13 -8.33 -2.28 -9.58
CA VAL A 13 -9.43 -3.23 -9.79
C VAL A 13 -10.82 -2.60 -9.82
N GLN A 14 -10.94 -1.34 -9.41
CA GLN A 14 -12.19 -0.57 -9.43
C GLN A 14 -12.79 -0.35 -10.81
N PHE A 15 -12.10 -0.72 -11.87
CA PHE A 15 -12.62 -0.62 -13.24
C PHE A 15 -12.80 -1.99 -13.89
N LEU A 16 -12.30 -3.06 -13.27
CA LEU A 16 -12.17 -4.36 -13.91
C LEU A 16 -13.31 -5.30 -13.53
N PRO A 17 -13.89 -6.04 -14.48
CA PRO A 17 -14.67 -7.23 -14.18
C PRO A 17 -13.83 -8.25 -13.41
N PHE A 18 -14.45 -9.03 -12.52
CA PHE A 18 -13.72 -10.00 -11.68
C PHE A 18 -12.83 -10.98 -12.48
N PRO A 19 -13.28 -11.60 -13.60
CA PRO A 19 -12.41 -12.46 -14.39
C PRO A 19 -11.15 -11.74 -14.89
N VAL A 20 -11.30 -10.50 -15.37
CA VAL A 20 -10.17 -9.68 -15.84
C VAL A 20 -9.22 -9.36 -14.69
N ALA A 21 -9.73 -9.01 -13.50
CA ALA A 21 -8.88 -8.77 -12.33
C ALA A 21 -8.05 -10.01 -11.97
N VAL A 22 -8.63 -11.23 -12.06
CA VAL A 22 -7.89 -12.48 -11.84
C VAL A 22 -6.80 -12.67 -12.89
N GLU A 23 -7.12 -12.53 -14.18
CA GLU A 23 -6.16 -12.64 -15.28
C GLU A 23 -4.99 -11.67 -15.13
N GLN A 24 -5.28 -10.42 -14.76
CA GLN A 24 -4.25 -9.41 -14.53
C GLN A 24 -3.31 -9.78 -13.37
N CYS A 25 -3.86 -10.26 -12.28
CA CYS A 25 -3.05 -10.67 -11.13
C CYS A 25 -2.16 -11.87 -11.45
N GLN A 26 -2.68 -12.86 -12.17
CA GLN A 26 -1.91 -14.00 -12.63
C GLN A 26 -0.84 -13.61 -13.66
N PHE A 27 -1.15 -12.68 -14.55
CA PHE A 27 -0.19 -12.14 -15.50
C PHE A 27 1.01 -11.48 -14.80
N VAL A 28 0.76 -10.58 -13.83
CA VAL A 28 1.83 -9.96 -13.01
C VAL A 28 2.68 -11.03 -12.30
N GLU A 29 2.02 -12.08 -11.77
CA GLU A 29 2.71 -13.19 -11.13
C GLU A 29 3.64 -13.95 -12.09
N THR A 30 3.18 -14.23 -13.32
CA THR A 30 3.99 -14.95 -14.33
C THR A 30 5.21 -14.16 -14.76
N LEU A 31 5.12 -12.85 -14.79
CA LEU A 31 6.22 -11.94 -15.13
C LEU A 31 7.28 -11.81 -14.01
N GLY A 32 7.02 -12.33 -12.82
CA GLY A 32 8.02 -12.36 -11.77
C GLY A 32 8.08 -11.10 -10.89
N TYR A 33 7.07 -10.26 -10.89
CA TYR A 33 6.96 -9.17 -9.91
C TYR A 33 6.84 -9.72 -8.48
N ASP A 34 7.27 -8.93 -7.50
CA ASP A 34 7.37 -9.35 -6.10
C ASP A 34 6.02 -9.21 -5.38
N SER A 35 5.25 -8.18 -5.70
CA SER A 35 4.00 -7.88 -5.00
C SER A 35 2.91 -7.31 -5.89
N LEU A 36 1.67 -7.55 -5.48
CA LEU A 36 0.45 -7.03 -6.09
C LEU A 36 -0.37 -6.30 -5.03
N TRP A 37 -0.82 -5.10 -5.37
CA TRP A 37 -1.51 -4.21 -4.46
C TRP A 37 -2.86 -3.76 -4.99
N LEU A 38 -3.86 -3.69 -4.11
CA LEU A 38 -5.22 -3.21 -4.40
C LEU A 38 -5.53 -1.94 -3.61
N GLY A 39 -6.40 -1.10 -4.15
CA GLY A 39 -6.98 0.02 -3.41
C GLY A 39 -8.19 -0.39 -2.58
N ASP A 40 -8.40 0.29 -1.45
CA ASP A 40 -9.53 0.08 -0.55
C ASP A 40 -10.34 1.37 -0.38
N HIS A 41 -11.34 1.54 -1.23
CA HIS A 41 -12.35 2.59 -1.15
C HIS A 41 -13.75 1.98 -1.16
N PHE A 42 -14.71 2.64 -0.54
CA PHE A 42 -16.09 2.16 -0.54
C PHE A 42 -16.74 2.31 -1.92
N GLN A 43 -16.33 3.32 -2.67
CA GLN A 43 -16.76 3.58 -4.04
C GLN A 43 -15.56 3.86 -4.94
N ASN A 44 -15.78 3.80 -6.26
CA ASN A 44 -14.73 4.16 -7.23
C ASN A 44 -14.25 5.60 -6.99
N PRO A 45 -12.97 5.81 -6.65
CA PRO A 45 -12.45 7.11 -6.26
C PRO A 45 -12.26 8.08 -7.44
N VAL A 46 -12.36 7.60 -8.65
CA VAL A 46 -12.18 8.39 -9.88
C VAL A 46 -13.52 8.68 -10.54
N ARG A 47 -14.36 7.66 -10.67
CA ARG A 47 -15.68 7.72 -11.33
C ARG A 47 -16.71 7.05 -10.43
N VAL A 48 -17.41 7.84 -9.66
CA VAL A 48 -18.30 7.43 -8.56
C VAL A 48 -19.32 6.34 -8.92
N HIS A 49 -19.79 6.32 -10.17
CA HIS A 49 -20.79 5.35 -10.65
C HIS A 49 -20.19 4.12 -11.33
N ASP A 50 -18.86 4.05 -11.45
CA ASP A 50 -18.19 2.89 -12.03
C ASP A 50 -18.03 1.77 -10.96
N PRO A 51 -17.92 0.51 -11.40
CA PRO A 51 -17.76 -0.63 -10.49
C PRO A 51 -16.59 -0.49 -9.54
N MET A 52 -16.78 -0.99 -8.32
CA MET A 52 -15.71 -1.21 -7.35
C MET A 52 -16.08 -2.40 -6.46
N PHE A 53 -15.17 -3.35 -6.33
CA PHE A 53 -15.31 -4.48 -5.40
C PHE A 53 -14.78 -4.12 -4.02
N GLU A 54 -15.32 -4.76 -2.98
CA GLU A 54 -14.79 -4.67 -1.63
C GLU A 54 -13.41 -5.34 -1.57
N ALA A 55 -12.43 -4.60 -1.06
CA ALA A 55 -11.02 -4.93 -1.24
C ALA A 55 -10.59 -6.23 -0.55
N TRP A 56 -11.02 -6.49 0.68
CA TRP A 56 -10.64 -7.70 1.43
C TRP A 56 -11.26 -8.96 0.85
N THR A 57 -12.52 -8.88 0.43
CA THR A 57 -13.21 -9.99 -0.25
C THR A 57 -12.52 -10.32 -1.57
N LEU A 58 -12.19 -9.30 -2.35
CA LEU A 58 -11.46 -9.48 -3.61
C LEU A 58 -10.05 -10.04 -3.37
N LEU A 59 -9.31 -9.51 -2.38
CA LEU A 59 -7.96 -9.96 -2.04
C LEU A 59 -7.95 -11.45 -1.67
N ALA A 60 -8.94 -11.93 -0.90
CA ALA A 60 -9.08 -13.34 -0.56
C ALA A 60 -9.28 -14.22 -1.80
N ALA A 61 -10.12 -13.77 -2.75
CA ALA A 61 -10.34 -14.47 -4.02
C ALA A 61 -9.07 -14.53 -4.88
N LEU A 62 -8.32 -13.42 -4.97
CA LEU A 62 -7.05 -13.36 -5.72
C LEU A 62 -5.95 -14.19 -5.04
N ALA A 63 -5.90 -14.20 -3.71
CA ALA A 63 -4.97 -15.04 -2.95
C ALA A 63 -5.14 -16.53 -3.26
N ALA A 64 -6.40 -16.99 -3.45
CA ALA A 64 -6.71 -18.36 -3.83
C ALA A 64 -6.41 -18.68 -5.31
N ARG A 65 -6.17 -17.69 -6.15
CA ARG A 65 -5.92 -17.82 -7.60
C ARG A 65 -4.45 -17.58 -7.99
N THR A 66 -3.61 -17.24 -7.04
CA THR A 66 -2.17 -17.00 -7.19
C THR A 66 -1.39 -17.93 -6.27
N THR A 67 -0.11 -18.14 -6.53
CA THR A 67 0.70 -19.14 -5.80
C THR A 67 1.99 -18.59 -5.22
N ARG A 68 2.56 -17.52 -5.78
CA ARG A 68 3.90 -17.01 -5.44
C ARG A 68 3.91 -15.54 -5.08
N ILE A 69 3.19 -14.70 -5.85
CA ILE A 69 3.23 -13.25 -5.66
C ILE A 69 2.70 -12.85 -4.29
N ARG A 70 3.35 -11.92 -3.63
CA ARG A 70 2.84 -11.31 -2.40
C ARG A 70 1.65 -10.42 -2.71
N LEU A 71 0.71 -10.34 -1.79
CA LEU A 71 -0.58 -9.69 -2.02
C LEU A 71 -0.89 -8.71 -0.89
N GLY A 72 -1.38 -7.53 -1.22
CA GLY A 72 -1.73 -6.55 -0.21
C GLY A 72 -2.79 -5.55 -0.64
N ILE A 73 -3.27 -4.80 0.35
CA ILE A 73 -4.10 -3.61 0.14
C ILE A 73 -3.25 -2.39 0.45
N LEU A 74 -3.17 -1.45 -0.46
CA LEU A 74 -2.40 -0.22 -0.28
C LEU A 74 -3.30 1.00 -0.42
N VAL A 75 -3.94 1.46 0.66
CA VAL A 75 -3.90 0.96 2.02
C VAL A 75 -5.32 0.71 2.53
N SER A 76 -5.49 -0.28 3.41
CA SER A 76 -6.76 -0.51 4.08
C SER A 76 -7.04 0.57 5.12
N SER A 77 -8.28 1.05 5.15
CA SER A 77 -8.72 2.10 6.07
C SER A 77 -9.65 1.54 7.15
N PHE A 78 -9.68 2.23 8.31
CA PHE A 78 -10.53 1.86 9.44
C PHE A 78 -11.83 2.66 9.51
N ILE A 79 -12.18 3.42 8.46
CA ILE A 79 -13.42 4.20 8.43
C ILE A 79 -14.63 3.26 8.52
N ALA A 80 -14.68 2.28 7.64
CA ALA A 80 -15.80 1.34 7.53
C ALA A 80 -15.60 0.02 8.30
N ARG A 81 -14.44 -0.16 8.97
CA ARG A 81 -14.09 -1.45 9.59
C ARG A 81 -13.58 -1.29 11.01
N ASN A 82 -14.04 -2.20 11.87
CA ASN A 82 -13.43 -2.37 13.19
C ASN A 82 -12.02 -2.97 13.05
N PRO A 83 -11.00 -2.50 13.78
CA PRO A 83 -9.64 -3.02 13.68
C PRO A 83 -9.51 -4.51 14.02
N ALA A 84 -10.31 -5.04 14.93
CA ALA A 84 -10.33 -6.48 15.22
C ALA A 84 -10.83 -7.30 14.03
N LEU A 85 -11.80 -6.77 13.27
CA LEU A 85 -12.25 -7.40 12.02
C LEU A 85 -11.14 -7.38 10.97
N VAL A 86 -10.44 -6.26 10.81
CA VAL A 86 -9.29 -6.16 9.87
C VAL A 86 -8.20 -7.18 10.23
N ALA A 87 -7.86 -7.32 11.52
CA ALA A 87 -6.91 -8.35 11.97
C ALA A 87 -7.39 -9.76 11.62
N LYS A 88 -8.69 -10.05 11.78
CA LYS A 88 -9.26 -11.35 11.44
C LYS A 88 -9.30 -11.61 9.94
N GLN A 89 -9.63 -10.61 9.14
CA GLN A 89 -9.57 -10.67 7.68
C GLN A 89 -8.12 -10.92 7.22
N ALA A 90 -7.16 -10.17 7.78
CA ALA A 90 -5.74 -10.34 7.48
C ALA A 90 -5.27 -11.77 7.79
N LEU A 91 -5.59 -12.31 8.96
CA LEU A 91 -5.26 -13.68 9.33
C LEU A 91 -5.88 -14.71 8.36
N THR A 92 -7.11 -14.47 7.92
CA THR A 92 -7.79 -15.36 6.97
C THR A 92 -7.08 -15.35 5.60
N VAL A 93 -6.78 -14.16 5.06
CA VAL A 93 -6.06 -14.02 3.77
C VAL A 93 -4.63 -14.55 3.88
N GLU A 94 -3.97 -14.39 5.03
CA GLU A 94 -2.65 -14.95 5.33
C GLU A 94 -2.65 -16.47 5.12
N HIS A 95 -3.65 -17.17 5.64
CA HIS A 95 -3.80 -18.62 5.48
C HIS A 95 -4.21 -19.01 4.06
N ILE A 96 -5.16 -18.32 3.44
CA ILE A 96 -5.55 -18.56 2.04
C ILE A 96 -4.35 -18.41 1.10
N SER A 97 -3.52 -17.40 1.33
CA SER A 97 -2.34 -17.12 0.52
C SER A 97 -1.12 -17.97 0.87
N ASN A 98 -1.18 -18.78 1.93
CA ASN A 98 -0.04 -19.52 2.46
C ASN A 98 1.16 -18.61 2.80
N GLY A 99 0.93 -17.56 3.60
CA GLY A 99 1.98 -16.68 4.11
C GLY A 99 2.47 -15.61 3.13
N ARG A 100 1.66 -15.21 2.14
CA ARG A 100 2.03 -14.18 1.16
C ARG A 100 1.39 -12.82 1.40
N LEU A 101 0.61 -12.64 2.47
CA LEU A 101 0.00 -11.36 2.77
C LEU A 101 1.05 -10.31 3.14
N GLU A 102 0.90 -9.10 2.60
CA GLU A 102 1.47 -7.85 3.10
C GLU A 102 0.33 -6.92 3.51
N LEU A 103 0.33 -6.51 4.78
CA LEU A 103 -0.78 -5.78 5.36
C LEU A 103 -0.57 -4.27 5.27
N GLY A 104 -1.14 -3.65 4.25
CA GLY A 104 -1.06 -2.20 4.09
C GLY A 104 -2.19 -1.48 4.85
N LEU A 105 -1.83 -0.54 5.73
CA LEU A 105 -2.73 0.21 6.59
C LEU A 105 -2.56 1.71 6.40
N GLY A 106 -3.67 2.45 6.41
CA GLY A 106 -3.71 3.90 6.32
C GLY A 106 -4.79 4.54 7.16
N ALA A 107 -4.63 5.84 7.44
CA ALA A 107 -5.56 6.57 8.29
C ALA A 107 -6.94 6.79 7.66
N GLY A 108 -7.10 6.59 6.34
CA GLY A 108 -8.27 6.99 5.59
C GLY A 108 -8.43 8.52 5.53
N GLU A 109 -8.94 9.06 4.44
CA GLU A 109 -9.04 10.52 4.33
C GLU A 109 -10.27 11.00 3.56
N ARG A 110 -10.96 10.08 2.86
CA ARG A 110 -12.08 10.48 2.01
C ARG A 110 -13.34 10.65 2.84
N ALA A 111 -13.90 11.86 2.83
CA ALA A 111 -15.17 12.15 3.46
C ALA A 111 -16.32 11.29 2.88
N THR A 112 -16.25 10.93 1.60
CA THR A 112 -17.24 10.07 0.94
C THR A 112 -17.26 8.66 1.51
N ASP A 113 -16.11 8.08 1.88
CA ASP A 113 -16.08 6.75 2.51
C ASP A 113 -16.76 6.79 3.89
N HIS A 114 -16.65 7.90 4.62
CA HIS A 114 -17.41 8.11 5.87
C HIS A 114 -18.91 8.19 5.63
N THR A 115 -19.34 9.11 4.76
CA THR A 115 -20.78 9.38 4.57
C THR A 115 -21.53 8.19 3.98
N MET A 116 -20.91 7.44 3.07
CA MET A 116 -21.53 6.27 2.46
C MET A 116 -21.63 5.06 3.40
N THR A 117 -20.77 4.99 4.40
CA THR A 117 -20.80 3.92 5.40
C THR A 117 -21.60 4.32 6.67
N GLY A 118 -22.18 5.53 6.68
CA GLY A 118 -22.93 6.03 7.84
C GLY A 118 -22.05 6.44 9.02
N VAL A 119 -20.74 6.59 8.79
CA VAL A 119 -19.80 7.03 9.82
C VAL A 119 -19.63 8.54 9.75
N GLU A 120 -19.66 9.21 10.90
CA GLU A 120 -19.38 10.63 10.98
C GLU A 120 -17.98 10.97 10.46
N VAL A 121 -17.84 12.09 9.75
CA VAL A 121 -16.54 12.54 9.21
C VAL A 121 -15.64 12.99 10.36
N TRP A 122 -14.61 12.22 10.63
CA TRP A 122 -13.67 12.52 11.72
C TRP A 122 -12.77 13.72 11.39
N GLN A 123 -12.54 14.55 12.38
CA GLN A 123 -11.52 15.58 12.29
C GLN A 123 -10.12 14.95 12.08
N PRO A 124 -9.19 15.64 11.41
CA PRO A 124 -7.86 15.08 11.11
C PRO A 124 -7.11 14.54 12.34
N SER A 125 -7.20 15.22 13.47
CA SER A 125 -6.57 14.78 14.73
C SER A 125 -7.20 13.50 15.29
N GLU A 126 -8.53 13.41 15.26
CA GLU A 126 -9.26 12.22 15.68
C GLU A 126 -8.97 11.03 14.76
N ARG A 127 -8.98 11.25 13.45
CA ARG A 127 -8.65 10.22 12.46
C ARG A 127 -7.27 9.61 12.72
N VAL A 128 -6.27 10.43 12.98
CA VAL A 128 -4.91 9.95 13.33
C VAL A 128 -4.89 9.21 14.68
N ALA A 129 -5.65 9.70 15.67
CA ALA A 129 -5.72 9.04 16.97
C ALA A 129 -6.40 7.66 16.87
N ARG A 130 -7.51 7.55 16.12
CA ARG A 130 -8.15 6.26 15.80
C ARG A 130 -7.20 5.33 15.04
N PHE A 131 -6.49 5.84 14.06
CA PHE A 131 -5.51 5.07 13.30
C PHE A 131 -4.41 4.49 14.18
N ARG A 132 -3.91 5.26 15.12
CA ARG A 132 -2.90 4.78 16.09
C ARG A 132 -3.41 3.61 16.92
N GLU A 133 -4.60 3.72 17.50
CA GLU A 133 -5.22 2.63 18.27
C GLU A 133 -5.48 1.41 17.37
N ALA A 134 -5.99 1.63 16.17
CA ALA A 134 -6.28 0.55 15.24
C ALA A 134 -5.03 -0.23 14.83
N VAL A 135 -3.92 0.47 14.51
CA VAL A 135 -2.64 -0.20 14.19
C VAL A 135 -2.13 -1.00 15.39
N ALA A 136 -2.21 -0.45 16.61
CA ALA A 136 -1.81 -1.17 17.82
C ALA A 136 -2.65 -2.45 18.04
N ILE A 137 -3.97 -2.36 17.85
CA ILE A 137 -4.87 -3.53 17.95
C ILE A 137 -4.50 -4.59 16.92
N VAL A 138 -4.34 -4.20 15.67
CA VAL A 138 -3.99 -5.13 14.57
C VAL A 138 -2.64 -5.79 14.82
N ASP A 139 -1.62 -5.02 15.21
CA ASP A 139 -0.30 -5.56 15.53
C ASP A 139 -0.36 -6.57 16.67
N HIS A 140 -1.05 -6.25 17.78
CA HIS A 140 -1.20 -7.15 18.93
C HIS A 140 -1.99 -8.41 18.56
N MET A 141 -3.15 -8.27 17.94
CA MET A 141 -3.98 -9.40 17.57
C MET A 141 -3.29 -10.38 16.63
N LEU A 142 -2.44 -9.91 15.73
CA LEU A 142 -1.70 -10.78 14.80
C LEU A 142 -0.45 -11.40 15.43
N ARG A 143 0.06 -10.85 16.55
CA ARG A 143 1.23 -11.39 17.28
C ARG A 143 0.86 -12.34 18.41
N TYR A 144 -0.25 -12.10 19.07
CA TYR A 144 -0.62 -12.81 20.29
C TYR A 144 -1.90 -13.61 20.11
N GLU A 145 -1.97 -14.75 20.78
CA GLU A 145 -3.14 -15.63 20.72
C GLU A 145 -4.38 -14.99 21.33
N ILE A 146 -4.21 -14.25 22.42
CA ILE A 146 -5.29 -13.52 23.11
C ILE A 146 -4.88 -12.06 23.25
N THR A 147 -5.79 -11.17 22.89
CA THR A 147 -5.58 -9.72 22.97
C THR A 147 -6.72 -9.04 23.71
N THR A 148 -6.37 -8.25 24.71
CA THR A 148 -7.24 -7.25 25.33
C THR A 148 -6.63 -5.86 25.11
N PHE A 149 -7.43 -4.90 24.64
CA PHE A 149 -7.02 -3.53 24.39
C PHE A 149 -8.11 -2.57 24.85
N GLU A 150 -7.75 -1.60 25.67
CA GLU A 150 -8.64 -0.54 26.16
C GLU A 150 -8.15 0.81 25.66
N GLY A 151 -8.74 1.29 24.58
CA GLY A 151 -8.45 2.60 24.00
C GLY A 151 -9.59 3.60 24.20
N ARG A 152 -9.36 4.83 23.74
CA ARG A 152 -10.37 5.87 23.71
C ARG A 152 -11.45 5.60 22.66
N TYR A 153 -11.06 5.03 21.53
CA TYR A 153 -11.93 4.85 20.35
C TYR A 153 -12.30 3.40 20.10
N TYR A 154 -11.45 2.47 20.50
CA TYR A 154 -11.64 1.04 20.29
C TYR A 154 -11.41 0.27 21.57
N GLN A 155 -12.21 -0.76 21.78
CA GLN A 155 -12.06 -1.71 22.87
C GLN A 155 -12.12 -3.13 22.31
N VAL A 156 -11.18 -3.96 22.70
CA VAL A 156 -11.12 -5.38 22.38
C VAL A 156 -10.93 -6.14 23.68
N ARG A 157 -11.73 -7.18 23.93
CA ARG A 157 -11.64 -7.96 25.16
C ARG A 157 -11.50 -9.44 24.82
N ASP A 158 -10.43 -10.04 25.31
CA ASP A 158 -10.13 -11.46 25.21
C ASP A 158 -10.31 -12.03 23.79
N ALA A 159 -9.91 -11.24 22.78
CA ALA A 159 -10.03 -11.63 21.39
C ALA A 159 -9.03 -12.75 21.07
N VAL A 160 -9.55 -13.91 20.68
CA VAL A 160 -8.76 -15.10 20.34
C VAL A 160 -8.43 -15.11 18.86
N MET A 161 -7.14 -15.20 18.54
CA MET A 161 -6.60 -15.26 17.19
C MET A 161 -6.04 -16.65 16.88
N ARG A 162 -6.92 -17.53 16.41
CA ARG A 162 -6.56 -18.87 15.94
C ARG A 162 -7.11 -19.13 14.53
N PRO A 163 -6.38 -19.88 13.66
CA PRO A 163 -5.00 -20.33 13.84
C PRO A 163 -4.01 -19.16 13.97
N PRO A 164 -2.75 -19.35 14.45
CA PRO A 164 -1.75 -18.27 14.49
C PRO A 164 -1.30 -17.85 13.11
N SER A 165 -0.67 -16.68 12.99
CA SER A 165 -0.07 -16.22 11.72
C SER A 165 0.99 -17.20 11.22
N LEU A 166 1.05 -17.41 9.91
CA LEU A 166 2.09 -18.23 9.28
C LEU A 166 3.42 -17.47 9.24
N GLN A 167 3.40 -16.19 8.89
CA GLN A 167 4.56 -15.32 8.97
C GLN A 167 4.81 -14.88 10.42
N GLN A 168 6.07 -14.86 10.84
CA GLN A 168 6.46 -14.51 12.21
C GLN A 168 7.22 -13.18 12.24
N PRO A 169 6.94 -12.32 13.21
CA PRO A 169 5.95 -12.45 14.31
C PRO A 169 4.49 -12.23 13.84
N ARG A 170 4.26 -11.78 12.64
CA ARG A 170 2.98 -11.54 11.94
C ARG A 170 3.24 -11.21 10.47
N PRO A 171 2.21 -11.11 9.59
CA PRO A 171 2.36 -10.54 8.25
C PRO A 171 3.00 -9.14 8.33
N PRO A 172 3.91 -8.79 7.39
CA PRO A 172 4.55 -7.47 7.39
C PRO A 172 3.51 -6.35 7.31
N LEU A 173 3.69 -5.31 8.13
CA LEU A 173 2.86 -4.11 8.11
C LEU A 173 3.49 -3.05 7.20
N THR A 174 2.79 -2.71 6.13
CA THR A 174 3.08 -1.54 5.31
C THR A 174 2.20 -0.38 5.76
N ILE A 175 2.79 0.72 6.22
CA ILE A 175 2.02 1.90 6.64
C ILE A 175 2.18 3.02 5.62
N GLY A 176 1.06 3.38 5.00
CA GLY A 176 0.96 4.55 4.13
C GLY A 176 0.94 5.85 4.96
N ALA A 177 1.99 6.65 4.88
CA ALA A 177 2.13 7.85 5.69
C ALA A 177 2.93 8.96 5.00
N SER A 178 2.34 10.16 4.92
CA SER A 178 3.00 11.38 4.42
C SER A 178 3.06 12.51 5.46
N GLY A 179 2.17 12.50 6.44
CA GLY A 179 2.11 13.50 7.51
C GLY A 179 2.91 13.11 8.75
N ALA A 180 3.45 14.10 9.48
CA ALA A 180 4.28 13.88 10.67
C ALA A 180 3.64 12.95 11.72
N ALA A 181 2.34 13.05 11.95
CA ALA A 181 1.64 12.23 12.94
C ALA A 181 1.51 10.76 12.50
N THR A 182 1.20 10.50 11.24
CA THR A 182 1.14 9.14 10.68
C THR A 182 2.53 8.53 10.50
N MET A 183 3.55 9.31 10.15
CA MET A 183 4.94 8.85 10.08
C MET A 183 5.49 8.39 11.45
N LYS A 184 5.06 9.02 12.57
CA LYS A 184 5.39 8.51 13.92
C LYS A 184 4.78 7.13 14.19
N ILE A 185 3.58 6.86 13.66
CA ILE A 185 2.96 5.54 13.75
C ILE A 185 3.75 4.54 12.89
N ALA A 186 4.15 4.93 11.68
CA ALA A 186 5.00 4.10 10.83
C ALA A 186 6.34 3.78 11.52
N ALA A 187 7.02 4.76 12.10
CA ALA A 187 8.26 4.55 12.85
C ALA A 187 8.11 3.53 13.99
N GLN A 188 6.95 3.49 14.64
CA GLN A 188 6.68 2.59 15.76
C GLN A 188 6.34 1.16 15.32
N TYR A 189 5.52 0.98 14.27
CA TYR A 189 4.88 -0.29 13.96
C TYR A 189 5.24 -0.88 12.59
N ALA A 190 5.65 -0.06 11.60
CA ALA A 190 5.78 -0.52 10.23
C ALA A 190 7.01 -1.42 10.02
N ASP A 191 6.86 -2.43 9.16
CA ASP A 191 7.97 -3.16 8.52
C ASP A 191 8.31 -2.52 7.18
N SER A 192 7.34 -1.85 6.54
CA SER A 192 7.51 -1.03 5.35
C SER A 192 6.75 0.29 5.49
N TRP A 193 7.40 1.39 5.17
CA TRP A 193 6.77 2.70 5.04
C TRP A 193 6.55 3.00 3.57
N ASN A 194 5.29 3.24 3.19
CA ASN A 194 4.96 3.63 1.83
C ASN A 194 4.59 5.10 1.75
N THR A 195 5.10 5.77 0.73
CA THR A 195 4.73 7.13 0.36
C THR A 195 4.48 7.23 -1.15
N LEU A 196 3.94 8.36 -1.57
CA LEU A 196 3.72 8.66 -2.98
C LEU A 196 4.90 9.47 -3.54
N ASP A 197 5.08 9.43 -4.84
CA ASP A 197 6.01 10.32 -5.57
C ASP A 197 5.52 11.78 -5.64
N ILE A 198 4.45 12.11 -4.93
CA ILE A 198 3.86 13.45 -4.78
C ILE A 198 3.20 13.58 -3.40
N SER A 199 3.17 14.77 -2.82
CA SER A 199 2.37 14.99 -1.62
C SER A 199 0.87 14.99 -1.92
N MET A 200 0.05 14.49 -0.99
CA MET A 200 -1.41 14.51 -1.14
C MET A 200 -1.98 15.94 -1.26
N ALA A 201 -1.32 16.92 -0.66
CA ALA A 201 -1.73 18.32 -0.78
C ALA A 201 -1.52 18.85 -2.20
N GLU A 202 -0.41 18.52 -2.82
CA GLU A 202 -0.08 18.89 -4.20
C GLU A 202 -0.97 18.17 -5.19
N TRP A 203 -1.21 16.87 -4.99
CA TRP A 203 -2.11 16.10 -5.82
C TRP A 203 -3.56 16.66 -5.79
N ARG A 204 -4.07 17.02 -4.61
CA ARG A 204 -5.39 17.67 -4.47
C ARG A 204 -5.44 19.05 -5.12
N ALA A 205 -4.34 19.79 -5.07
CA ALA A 205 -4.21 21.10 -5.70
C ALA A 205 -4.01 21.03 -7.22
N GLY A 206 -3.91 19.82 -7.80
CA GLY A 206 -3.61 19.62 -9.22
C GLY A 206 -2.22 20.12 -9.63
N LYS A 207 -1.32 20.27 -8.67
CA LYS A 207 0.05 20.69 -8.92
C LYS A 207 0.89 19.50 -9.40
N GLN A 208 1.63 19.73 -10.47
CA GLN A 208 2.66 18.80 -10.93
C GLN A 208 4.01 19.43 -10.62
N LEU A 209 4.78 18.82 -9.74
CA LEU A 209 6.12 19.28 -9.42
C LEU A 209 7.14 18.77 -10.42
N PRO A 210 8.21 19.53 -10.69
CA PRO A 210 9.39 19.03 -11.36
C PRO A 210 9.98 17.82 -10.63
N ALA A 211 10.66 16.94 -11.37
CA ALA A 211 11.25 15.72 -10.82
C ALA A 211 12.22 15.97 -9.64
N LEU A 212 12.98 17.07 -9.70
CA LEU A 212 13.93 17.44 -8.65
C LEU A 212 13.24 17.82 -7.35
N ASP A 213 12.21 18.68 -7.40
CA ASP A 213 11.46 19.10 -6.20
C ASP A 213 10.81 17.90 -5.50
N ALA A 214 10.44 16.89 -6.27
CA ALA A 214 9.91 15.65 -5.77
C ALA A 214 10.92 14.79 -5.04
N LEU A 215 12.09 14.68 -5.61
CA LEU A 215 13.18 13.94 -5.01
C LEU A 215 13.57 14.59 -3.66
N GLU A 216 13.68 15.91 -3.63
CA GLU A 216 13.95 16.65 -2.39
C GLU A 216 12.85 16.43 -1.35
N ALA A 217 11.58 16.48 -1.76
CA ALA A 217 10.46 16.22 -0.87
C ALA A 217 10.49 14.78 -0.30
N ALA A 218 10.77 13.78 -1.15
CA ALA A 218 10.92 12.38 -0.73
C ALA A 218 12.12 12.19 0.21
N GLN A 219 13.24 12.83 -0.08
CA GLN A 219 14.42 12.83 0.78
C GLN A 219 14.15 13.46 2.14
N GLY A 220 13.42 14.58 2.17
CA GLY A 220 12.99 15.21 3.41
C GLY A 220 12.04 14.34 4.25
N GLN A 221 11.14 13.59 3.61
CA GLN A 221 10.28 12.62 4.30
C GLN A 221 11.09 11.43 4.85
N HIS A 222 12.03 10.91 4.07
CA HIS A 222 12.91 9.83 4.49
C HIS A 222 13.70 10.22 5.76
N ALA A 223 14.36 11.39 5.76
CA ALA A 223 15.10 11.89 6.91
C ALA A 223 14.21 12.06 8.16
N LYS A 224 12.99 12.57 8.00
CA LYS A 224 12.03 12.67 9.11
C LYS A 224 11.62 11.32 9.68
N LEU A 225 11.44 10.29 8.82
CA LEU A 225 11.14 8.95 9.32
C LEU A 225 12.30 8.40 10.14
N ASP A 226 13.55 8.61 9.69
CA ASP A 226 14.74 8.19 10.43
C ASP A 226 14.81 8.85 11.82
N GLU A 227 14.55 10.15 11.91
CA GLU A 227 14.46 10.85 13.19
C GLU A 227 13.38 10.23 14.11
N TYR A 228 12.23 9.89 13.57
CA TYR A 228 11.14 9.26 14.35
C TYR A 228 11.49 7.84 14.78
N CYS A 229 12.19 7.07 13.95
CA CYS A 229 12.70 5.75 14.32
C CYS A 229 13.66 5.85 15.52
N VAL A 230 14.63 6.76 15.46
CA VAL A 230 15.57 6.99 16.56
C VAL A 230 14.84 7.37 17.85
N LYS A 231 13.82 8.26 17.77
CA LYS A 231 13.04 8.68 18.94
C LYS A 231 12.25 7.55 19.62
N VAL A 232 11.89 6.49 18.88
CA VAL A 232 11.20 5.31 19.42
C VAL A 232 12.14 4.13 19.68
N GLY A 233 13.47 4.34 19.56
CA GLY A 233 14.47 3.31 19.79
C GLY A 233 14.59 2.23 18.70
N ARG A 234 14.09 2.52 17.49
CA ARG A 234 14.23 1.61 16.35
C ARG A 234 15.39 2.03 15.43
N GLN A 235 16.02 1.04 14.81
CA GLN A 235 16.99 1.28 13.76
C GLN A 235 16.25 1.73 12.47
N PRO A 236 16.62 2.87 11.84
CA PRO A 236 15.95 3.34 10.63
C PRO A 236 15.92 2.31 9.50
N HIS A 237 17.00 1.58 9.26
CA HIS A 237 17.10 0.55 8.24
C HIS A 237 16.21 -0.68 8.48
N ALA A 238 15.63 -0.85 9.67
CA ALA A 238 14.68 -1.93 9.96
C ALA A 238 13.30 -1.71 9.28
N ILE A 239 13.07 -0.54 8.68
CA ILE A 239 11.83 -0.23 7.96
C ILE A 239 12.17 -0.07 6.48
N ARG A 240 11.60 -0.91 5.62
CA ARG A 240 11.71 -0.78 4.16
C ARG A 240 11.13 0.56 3.68
N ARG A 241 11.75 1.18 2.70
CA ARG A 241 11.25 2.38 2.03
C ARG A 241 10.57 2.00 0.73
N SER A 242 9.26 2.21 0.68
CA SER A 242 8.39 1.85 -0.44
C SER A 242 7.82 3.10 -1.09
N LEU A 243 7.84 3.16 -2.42
CA LEU A 243 7.35 4.27 -3.22
C LEU A 243 6.24 3.80 -4.15
N LEU A 244 5.06 4.41 -4.05
CA LEU A 244 4.00 4.24 -5.03
C LEU A 244 4.10 5.35 -6.08
N ALA A 245 4.51 4.97 -7.29
CA ALA A 245 4.75 5.85 -8.42
C ALA A 245 3.54 5.92 -9.37
N GLY A 246 3.35 7.06 -10.03
CA GLY A 246 2.31 7.22 -11.06
C GLY A 246 1.57 8.54 -11.02
N TYR A 247 1.97 9.46 -10.15
CA TYR A 247 1.29 10.75 -10.00
C TYR A 247 2.02 11.91 -10.70
N ARG A 248 3.11 11.63 -11.42
CA ARG A 248 3.96 12.67 -12.03
C ARG A 248 3.89 12.70 -13.55
N VAL A 249 4.36 13.82 -14.12
CA VAL A 249 4.48 14.01 -15.57
C VAL A 249 5.56 13.12 -16.14
N GLU A 250 6.74 13.11 -15.50
CA GLU A 250 7.85 12.22 -15.87
C GLU A 250 7.62 10.84 -15.27
N ALA A 251 7.11 9.95 -16.08
CA ALA A 251 6.69 8.65 -15.61
C ALA A 251 7.73 7.58 -15.95
N PRO A 252 8.00 6.66 -15.00
CA PRO A 252 8.79 5.47 -15.27
C PRO A 252 8.16 4.55 -16.32
N SER A 253 6.93 4.84 -16.75
CA SER A 253 6.20 4.11 -17.79
C SER A 253 6.49 4.60 -19.21
N ASP A 254 7.25 5.70 -19.40
CA ASP A 254 7.44 6.30 -20.73
C ASP A 254 8.46 5.54 -21.58
N SER A 255 9.49 4.97 -20.96
CA SER A 255 10.50 4.12 -21.61
C SER A 255 11.28 3.28 -20.58
N ILE A 256 12.03 2.31 -21.08
CA ILE A 256 12.89 1.50 -20.20
C ILE A 256 14.02 2.33 -19.57
N ASP A 257 14.56 3.29 -20.30
CA ASP A 257 15.58 4.21 -19.80
C ASP A 257 15.00 5.13 -18.71
N ALA A 258 13.79 5.68 -18.93
CA ALA A 258 13.08 6.46 -17.92
C ALA A 258 12.78 5.62 -16.65
N PHE A 259 12.50 4.33 -16.82
CA PHE A 259 12.34 3.41 -15.70
C PHE A 259 13.63 3.26 -14.89
N TYR A 260 14.76 3.00 -15.55
CA TYR A 260 16.07 2.90 -14.88
C TYR A 260 16.44 4.19 -14.16
N GLU A 261 16.32 5.33 -14.84
CA GLU A 261 16.61 6.64 -14.25
C GLU A 261 15.75 6.91 -13.01
N TYR A 262 14.46 6.57 -13.07
CA TYR A 262 13.55 6.73 -11.95
C TYR A 262 13.96 5.85 -10.77
N VAL A 263 14.19 4.57 -10.99
CA VAL A 263 14.57 3.62 -9.93
C VAL A 263 15.89 4.02 -9.29
N GLU A 264 16.93 4.29 -10.08
CA GLU A 264 18.25 4.66 -9.54
C GLU A 264 18.23 5.99 -8.77
N ARG A 265 17.44 6.96 -9.22
CA ARG A 265 17.27 8.25 -8.56
C ARG A 265 16.69 8.08 -7.14
N TYR A 266 15.66 7.29 -6.98
CA TYR A 266 15.05 7.06 -5.67
C TYR A 266 15.82 6.03 -4.82
N ARG A 267 16.46 5.05 -5.45
CA ARG A 267 17.39 4.14 -4.78
C ARG A 267 18.54 4.88 -4.11
N ALA A 268 19.10 5.89 -4.78
CA ALA A 268 20.18 6.70 -4.26
C ALA A 268 19.85 7.44 -2.95
N ILE A 269 18.56 7.66 -2.67
CA ILE A 269 18.07 8.23 -1.41
C ILE A 269 17.42 7.20 -0.47
N GLY A 270 17.62 5.90 -0.72
CA GLY A 270 17.29 4.80 0.19
C GLY A 270 15.95 4.12 -0.04
N PHE A 271 15.24 4.36 -1.15
CA PHE A 271 14.06 3.56 -1.50
C PHE A 271 14.49 2.20 -2.08
N THR A 272 13.85 1.15 -1.59
CA THR A 272 14.16 -0.23 -1.98
C THR A 272 12.95 -1.03 -2.47
N GLU A 273 11.75 -0.44 -2.42
CA GLU A 273 10.55 -1.01 -2.99
C GLU A 273 9.83 0.02 -3.86
N PHE A 274 9.49 -0.40 -5.09
CA PHE A 274 8.83 0.43 -6.09
C PHE A 274 7.54 -0.25 -6.52
N ILE A 275 6.41 0.47 -6.41
CA ILE A 275 5.09 -0.01 -6.78
C ILE A 275 4.55 0.90 -7.89
N PHE A 276 4.14 0.31 -9.01
CA PHE A 276 3.70 1.05 -10.19
C PHE A 276 2.24 0.74 -10.50
N TYR A 277 1.52 1.74 -10.99
CA TYR A 277 0.16 1.53 -11.49
C TYR A 277 0.18 0.83 -12.84
N TRP A 278 -0.61 -0.23 -12.96
CA TRP A 278 -0.84 -0.92 -14.22
C TRP A 278 -2.31 -1.22 -14.44
N LEU A 279 -2.76 -0.96 -15.68
CA LEU A 279 -4.09 -1.29 -16.17
C LEU A 279 -3.95 -1.86 -17.58
N PRO A 280 -4.83 -2.82 -17.98
CA PRO A 280 -4.96 -3.20 -19.38
C PRO A 280 -5.23 -1.99 -20.26
N ASP A 281 -4.73 -2.00 -21.50
CA ASP A 281 -4.72 -0.83 -22.37
C ASP A 281 -6.11 -0.24 -22.61
N GLU A 282 -7.14 -1.09 -22.70
CA GLU A 282 -8.53 -0.69 -22.87
C GLU A 282 -9.11 0.13 -21.70
N TYR A 283 -8.55 -0.01 -20.47
CA TYR A 283 -8.99 0.72 -19.27
C TYR A 283 -8.12 1.94 -18.94
N ARG A 284 -6.96 2.10 -19.55
CA ARG A 284 -5.99 3.16 -19.20
C ARG A 284 -6.56 4.57 -19.38
N SER A 285 -7.39 4.79 -20.41
CA SER A 285 -8.04 6.08 -20.64
C SER A 285 -8.91 6.56 -19.47
N LEU A 286 -9.43 5.64 -18.63
CA LEU A 286 -10.27 5.97 -17.49
C LEU A 286 -9.52 6.73 -16.40
N VAL A 287 -8.21 6.57 -16.31
CA VAL A 287 -7.35 7.17 -15.28
C VAL A 287 -6.31 8.14 -15.84
N ALA A 288 -6.11 8.20 -17.13
CA ALA A 288 -5.02 8.94 -17.81
C ALA A 288 -4.93 10.43 -17.43
N SER A 289 -6.03 11.06 -17.01
CA SER A 289 -6.04 12.46 -16.55
C SER A 289 -5.43 12.66 -15.15
N ARG A 290 -5.20 11.56 -14.38
CA ARG A 290 -4.76 11.59 -12.99
C ARG A 290 -3.55 10.73 -12.70
N LEU A 291 -3.39 9.61 -13.43
CA LEU A 291 -2.38 8.61 -13.18
C LEU A 291 -1.60 8.28 -14.45
N ARG A 292 -0.30 8.10 -14.31
CA ARG A 292 0.56 7.46 -15.31
C ARG A 292 0.61 5.97 -15.01
N THR A 293 0.10 5.16 -15.91
CA THR A 293 0.03 3.71 -15.77
C THR A 293 0.92 3.06 -16.82
N PHE A 294 1.52 1.95 -16.45
CA PHE A 294 2.19 1.08 -17.41
C PHE A 294 1.17 0.51 -18.39
N ASP A 295 1.54 0.37 -19.65
CA ASP A 295 0.87 -0.50 -20.61
C ASP A 295 1.41 -1.93 -20.52
N GLN A 296 0.75 -2.87 -21.17
CA GLN A 296 1.15 -4.27 -21.14
C GLN A 296 2.58 -4.46 -21.64
N ARG A 297 2.95 -3.81 -22.74
CA ARG A 297 4.28 -3.89 -23.32
C ARG A 297 5.36 -3.41 -22.35
N MET A 298 5.10 -2.31 -21.64
CA MET A 298 6.07 -1.78 -20.68
C MET A 298 6.21 -2.68 -19.45
N VAL A 299 5.11 -3.27 -18.95
CA VAL A 299 5.14 -4.25 -17.88
C VAL A 299 6.00 -5.47 -18.25
N GLU A 300 5.83 -6.00 -19.47
CA GLU A 300 6.61 -7.13 -20.00
C GLU A 300 8.10 -6.76 -20.16
N ARG A 301 8.40 -5.58 -20.72
CA ARG A 301 9.77 -5.11 -20.90
C ARG A 301 10.50 -4.89 -19.57
N VAL A 302 9.85 -4.29 -18.60
CA VAL A 302 10.44 -4.14 -17.26
C VAL A 302 10.74 -5.50 -16.66
N ALA A 303 9.82 -6.46 -16.75
CA ALA A 303 10.03 -7.81 -16.23
C ALA A 303 11.20 -8.54 -16.89
N THR A 304 11.38 -8.39 -18.19
CA THR A 304 12.40 -9.14 -18.97
C THR A 304 13.73 -8.42 -19.11
N GLU A 305 13.74 -7.09 -19.17
CA GLU A 305 14.94 -6.29 -19.40
C GLU A 305 15.49 -5.67 -18.10
N ALA A 306 14.63 -5.14 -17.22
CA ALA A 306 15.08 -4.36 -16.06
C ALA A 306 15.18 -5.17 -14.76
N LEU A 307 14.18 -5.98 -14.39
CA LEU A 307 14.20 -6.70 -13.13
C LEU A 307 15.41 -7.62 -12.96
N PRO A 308 15.88 -8.36 -14.00
CA PRO A 308 17.06 -9.22 -13.85
C PRO A 308 18.36 -8.46 -13.59
N THR A 309 18.44 -7.17 -13.97
CA THR A 309 19.65 -6.35 -13.81
C THR A 309 19.64 -5.50 -12.55
N LEU A 310 18.48 -5.23 -11.98
CA LEU A 310 18.30 -4.38 -10.80
C LEU A 310 18.26 -5.15 -9.47
N ARG A 311 18.01 -6.45 -9.52
CA ARG A 311 18.00 -7.36 -8.36
C ARG A 311 19.35 -7.90 -7.93
#